data_84293aa99efff7a18143007a1b46ee88
#
_entry.id   84293aa99efff7a18143007a1b46ee88
#
_cell.length_a   1.000
_cell.length_b   1.000
_cell.length_c   1.000
_cell.angle_alpha   90.00
_cell.angle_beta   90.00
_cell.angle_gamma   90.00
#
_symmetry.space_group_name_H-M   'P 1'
#
loop_
_entity.id
_entity.type
_entity.pdbx_description
1 polymer ?
#
loop_
_entity_poly.entity_id
_entity_poly.type
_entity_poly.pdbx_seq_one_letter_code
_entity_poly.pdbx_strand_id
1 'polypeptide(L)'
;VFVYEKEKGLKKIKVRMRKSMKPELGDKMSSRHGQKGVCGMIYAQEDMPFNKDGISPDIIVNPHAIPSRMTIGQLIECVLCKLGCKHGITFDGTAFNNQNTRKIFNILDNDDLHKYSDEILYNGLTGEQIPCHIFFGPTYYYRLKHMVSDKVNYRTTGPITATTKQPTKGRANGGGLRVGEMETNAILGHGLGSFIKESMMERSDKYGYSIENKYGTLAMGDTCLLYTSDA
;
A
#
# COMPACT_ATOMS: atom_id res chain seq x y z
N VAL A 1 3.93 27.46 -6.79
CA VAL A 1 3.20 28.33 -7.72
C VAL A 1 1.95 28.82 -7.02
N PHE A 2 1.86 30.14 -6.82
CA PHE A 2 0.68 30.77 -6.24
C PHE A 2 -0.21 31.24 -7.39
N VAL A 3 -1.45 30.78 -7.44
CA VAL A 3 -2.45 31.30 -8.36
C VAL A 3 -3.43 32.15 -7.57
N TYR A 4 -3.49 33.42 -7.90
CA TYR A 4 -4.37 34.40 -7.26
C TYR A 4 -5.54 34.70 -8.18
N GLU A 5 -6.74 34.37 -7.76
CA GLU A 5 -7.98 34.70 -8.45
C GLU A 5 -8.81 35.62 -7.57
N LYS A 6 -9.25 36.74 -8.13
CA LYS A 6 -10.14 37.71 -7.45
C LYS A 6 -11.54 37.52 -8.03
N GLU A 7 -12.41 36.88 -7.28
CA GLU A 7 -13.82 36.74 -7.63
C GLU A 7 -14.67 37.47 -6.61
N LYS A 8 -15.48 38.45 -7.05
CA LYS A 8 -16.45 39.20 -6.21
C LYS A 8 -15.93 39.68 -4.84
N GLY A 9 -14.70 40.22 -4.80
CA GLY A 9 -14.12 40.72 -3.54
C GLY A 9 -13.44 39.65 -2.66
N LEU A 10 -13.61 38.38 -2.92
CA LEU A 10 -12.93 37.29 -2.24
C LEU A 10 -11.56 37.02 -2.84
N LYS A 11 -10.54 36.88 -1.99
CA LYS A 11 -9.19 36.50 -2.39
C LYS A 11 -9.08 34.97 -2.25
N LYS A 12 -8.91 34.27 -3.37
CA LYS A 12 -8.68 32.82 -3.39
C LYS A 12 -7.19 32.57 -3.64
N ILE A 13 -6.51 31.94 -2.68
CA ILE A 13 -5.10 31.57 -2.79
C ILE A 13 -5.02 30.07 -2.94
N LYS A 14 -4.44 29.61 -4.06
CA LYS A 14 -4.11 28.19 -4.27
C LYS A 14 -2.60 28.00 -4.04
N VAL A 15 -2.26 27.19 -3.07
CA VAL A 15 -0.87 26.82 -2.78
C VAL A 15 -0.65 25.37 -3.19
N ARG A 16 0.30 25.13 -4.10
CA ARG A 16 0.75 23.79 -4.46
C ARG A 16 2.07 23.53 -3.75
N MET A 17 2.07 22.59 -2.83
CA MET A 17 3.27 22.12 -2.17
C MET A 17 3.77 20.84 -2.83
N ARG A 18 5.09 20.67 -2.91
CA ARG A 18 5.76 19.44 -3.31
C ARG A 18 6.56 18.92 -2.12
N LYS A 19 6.36 17.67 -1.77
CA LYS A 19 7.12 16.97 -0.74
C LYS A 19 7.74 15.72 -1.37
N SER A 20 9.04 15.53 -1.15
CA SER A 20 9.72 14.29 -1.52
C SER A 20 9.44 13.25 -0.43
N MET A 21 8.99 12.07 -0.83
CA MET A 21 8.70 10.96 0.09
C MET A 21 9.39 9.71 -0.43
N LYS A 22 10.19 9.07 0.43
CA LYS A 22 10.79 7.78 0.12
C LYS A 22 9.71 6.70 0.06
N PRO A 23 9.84 5.69 -0.82
CA PRO A 23 8.98 4.51 -0.80
C PRO A 23 9.07 3.76 0.53
N GLU A 24 7.93 3.28 1.00
CA GLU A 24 7.81 2.50 2.23
C GLU A 24 7.15 1.14 1.92
N LEU A 25 7.34 0.18 2.84
CA LEU A 25 6.64 -1.10 2.78
C LEU A 25 5.13 -0.87 2.80
N GLY A 26 4.42 -1.48 1.86
CA GLY A 26 2.98 -1.29 1.71
C GLY A 26 2.57 -0.23 0.70
N ASP A 27 3.51 0.54 0.15
CA ASP A 27 3.23 1.48 -0.93
C ASP A 27 2.88 0.75 -2.22
N LYS A 28 1.95 1.32 -2.97
CA LYS A 28 1.46 0.72 -4.20
C LYS A 28 2.15 1.31 -5.41
N MET A 29 2.68 0.43 -6.23
CA MET A 29 3.32 0.77 -7.50
C MET A 29 2.63 0.04 -8.66
N SER A 30 2.84 0.51 -9.87
CA SER A 30 2.29 -0.12 -11.07
C SER A 30 3.16 0.15 -12.28
N SER A 31 3.17 -0.81 -13.22
CA SER A 31 3.63 -0.56 -14.59
C SER A 31 2.51 0.08 -15.43
N ARG A 32 2.82 0.45 -16.67
CA ARG A 32 1.82 0.97 -17.63
C ARG A 32 0.85 -0.08 -18.15
N HIS A 33 1.02 -1.34 -17.74
CA HIS A 33 0.25 -2.51 -18.20
C HIS A 33 -0.74 -3.04 -17.15
N GLY A 34 -1.11 -2.22 -16.17
CA GLY A 34 -2.06 -2.63 -15.13
C GLY A 34 -1.51 -3.61 -14.09
N GLN A 35 -0.20 -3.81 -14.03
CA GLN A 35 0.50 -4.67 -13.07
C GLN A 35 0.70 -3.96 -11.73
N LYS A 36 -0.40 -3.60 -11.09
CA LYS A 36 -0.38 -3.00 -9.77
C LYS A 36 0.12 -4.01 -8.73
N GLY A 37 1.02 -3.58 -7.88
CA GLY A 37 1.58 -4.38 -6.80
C GLY A 37 1.90 -3.53 -5.58
N VAL A 38 2.06 -4.18 -4.45
CA VAL A 38 2.41 -3.56 -3.18
C VAL A 38 3.87 -3.88 -2.88
N CYS A 39 4.62 -2.89 -2.39
CA CYS A 39 5.97 -3.09 -1.94
C CYS A 39 5.96 -4.01 -0.71
N GLY A 40 6.48 -5.23 -0.86
CA GLY A 40 6.52 -6.24 0.21
C GLY A 40 7.83 -6.26 0.97
N MET A 41 8.93 -5.80 0.37
CA MET A 41 10.24 -5.76 0.99
C MET A 41 11.12 -4.68 0.35
N ILE A 42 12.03 -4.12 1.12
CA ILE A 42 13.05 -3.18 0.67
C ILE A 42 14.40 -3.75 1.05
N TYR A 43 15.26 -3.93 0.06
CA TYR A 43 16.64 -4.37 0.22
C TYR A 43 17.60 -3.19 0.09
N ALA A 44 18.75 -3.29 0.73
CA ALA A 44 19.88 -2.42 0.43
C ALA A 44 20.40 -2.71 -0.99
N GLN A 45 20.91 -1.71 -1.67
CA GLN A 45 21.38 -1.88 -3.06
C GLN A 45 22.52 -2.89 -3.17
N GLU A 46 23.39 -2.97 -2.16
CA GLU A 46 24.49 -3.92 -2.04
C GLU A 46 24.04 -5.38 -1.96
N ASP A 47 22.87 -5.63 -1.40
CA ASP A 47 22.30 -6.98 -1.25
C ASP A 47 21.50 -7.43 -2.47
N MET A 48 21.24 -6.49 -3.41
CA MET A 48 20.50 -6.79 -4.63
C MET A 48 21.35 -7.60 -5.60
N PRO A 49 20.73 -8.53 -6.36
CA PRO A 49 21.45 -9.25 -7.41
C PRO A 49 21.95 -8.26 -8.47
N PHE A 50 23.04 -8.59 -9.13
CA PHE A 50 23.66 -7.73 -10.17
C PHE A 50 24.08 -8.58 -11.39
N ASN A 51 24.14 -7.95 -12.55
CA ASN A 51 24.61 -8.57 -13.78
C ASN A 51 26.15 -8.46 -13.93
N LYS A 52 26.69 -9.01 -15.03
CA LYS A 52 28.14 -8.94 -15.36
C LYS A 52 28.67 -7.51 -15.45
N ASP A 53 27.80 -6.55 -15.75
CA ASP A 53 28.18 -5.13 -15.92
C ASP A 53 28.03 -4.35 -14.60
N GLY A 54 27.69 -5.02 -13.50
CA GLY A 54 27.50 -4.42 -12.18
C GLY A 54 26.15 -3.69 -12.00
N ILE A 55 25.22 -3.87 -12.92
CA ILE A 55 23.90 -3.23 -12.84
C ILE A 55 22.98 -4.08 -11.98
N SER A 56 22.43 -3.49 -10.92
CA SER A 56 21.43 -4.10 -10.05
C SER A 56 20.00 -3.63 -10.41
N PRO A 57 18.95 -4.46 -10.26
CA PRO A 57 17.58 -4.05 -10.49
C PRO A 57 17.10 -3.11 -9.38
N ASP A 58 16.21 -2.18 -9.73
CA ASP A 58 15.51 -1.33 -8.75
C ASP A 58 14.25 -2.00 -8.20
N ILE A 59 13.65 -2.93 -8.96
CA ILE A 59 12.43 -3.65 -8.59
C ILE A 59 12.55 -5.12 -8.98
N ILE A 60 12.19 -5.99 -8.06
CA ILE A 60 12.02 -7.43 -8.30
C ILE A 60 10.53 -7.74 -8.21
N VAL A 61 9.99 -8.38 -9.24
CA VAL A 61 8.58 -8.75 -9.32
C VAL A 61 8.40 -10.26 -9.36
N ASN A 62 7.27 -10.74 -8.82
CA ASN A 62 6.92 -12.15 -8.91
C ASN A 62 6.52 -12.49 -10.35
N PRO A 63 7.20 -13.46 -11.03
CA PRO A 63 6.89 -13.84 -12.39
C PRO A 63 5.48 -14.43 -12.56
N HIS A 64 4.89 -15.01 -11.52
CA HIS A 64 3.52 -15.54 -11.54
C HIS A 64 2.44 -14.48 -11.81
N ALA A 65 2.78 -13.21 -11.70
CA ALA A 65 1.87 -12.12 -12.06
C ALA A 65 1.65 -12.00 -13.58
N ILE A 66 2.52 -12.54 -14.42
CA ILE A 66 2.45 -12.39 -15.87
C ILE A 66 1.48 -13.39 -16.52
N PRO A 67 1.54 -14.72 -16.28
CA PRO A 67 0.69 -15.68 -16.99
C PRO A 67 -0.80 -15.44 -16.76
N SER A 68 -1.21 -15.22 -15.51
CA SER A 68 -2.62 -15.05 -15.13
C SER A 68 -3.23 -13.76 -15.68
N ARG A 69 -2.44 -12.72 -15.87
CA ARG A 69 -2.88 -11.40 -16.36
C ARG A 69 -2.64 -11.20 -17.84
N MET A 70 -1.89 -12.09 -18.49
CA MET A 70 -1.58 -12.06 -19.93
C MET A 70 -1.02 -10.71 -20.40
N THR A 71 -0.24 -10.02 -19.56
CA THR A 71 0.35 -8.70 -19.86
C THR A 71 1.63 -8.82 -20.67
N ILE A 72 1.54 -9.42 -21.86
CA ILE A 72 2.69 -9.65 -22.74
C ILE A 72 3.33 -8.33 -23.20
N GLY A 73 2.53 -7.28 -23.34
CA GLY A 73 3.03 -5.95 -23.69
C GLY A 73 4.11 -5.43 -22.74
N GLN A 74 4.09 -5.79 -21.47
CA GLN A 74 5.14 -5.43 -20.52
C GLN A 74 6.47 -6.10 -20.83
N LEU A 75 6.46 -7.37 -21.25
CA LEU A 75 7.67 -8.09 -21.64
C LEU A 75 8.27 -7.49 -22.92
N ILE A 76 7.43 -7.16 -23.89
CA ILE A 76 7.85 -6.50 -25.14
C ILE A 76 8.41 -5.10 -24.83
N GLU A 77 7.79 -4.34 -23.94
CA GLU A 77 8.29 -3.03 -23.48
C GLU A 77 9.71 -3.16 -22.91
N CYS A 78 9.93 -4.12 -22.03
CA CYS A 78 11.22 -4.36 -21.40
C CYS A 78 12.32 -4.66 -22.44
N VAL A 79 12.02 -5.56 -23.40
CA VAL A 79 12.95 -5.92 -24.49
C VAL A 79 13.29 -4.73 -25.38
N LEU A 80 12.26 -3.96 -25.79
CA LEU A 80 12.44 -2.76 -26.62
C LEU A 80 13.18 -1.66 -25.88
N CYS A 81 12.87 -1.44 -24.60
CA CYS A 81 13.58 -0.45 -23.79
C CYS A 81 15.06 -0.80 -23.61
N LYS A 82 15.39 -2.07 -23.43
CA LYS A 82 16.79 -2.53 -23.36
C LYS A 82 17.54 -2.23 -24.64
N LEU A 83 16.93 -2.54 -25.80
CA LEU A 83 17.48 -2.19 -27.10
C LEU A 83 17.62 -0.68 -27.29
N GLY A 84 16.59 0.07 -26.87
CA GLY A 84 16.58 1.52 -26.94
C GLY A 84 17.67 2.16 -26.12
N CYS A 85 17.96 1.63 -24.92
CA CYS A 85 19.06 2.08 -24.08
C CYS A 85 20.42 1.86 -24.73
N LYS A 86 20.62 0.74 -25.44
CA LYS A 86 21.88 0.42 -26.12
C LYS A 86 22.12 1.33 -27.33
N HIS A 87 21.09 1.62 -28.11
CA HIS A 87 21.19 2.42 -29.34
C HIS A 87 20.86 3.92 -29.16
N GLY A 88 20.39 4.33 -27.99
CA GLY A 88 19.95 5.71 -27.76
C GLY A 88 18.68 6.11 -28.54
N ILE A 89 17.82 5.14 -28.88
CA ILE A 89 16.59 5.36 -29.65
C ILE A 89 15.33 5.13 -28.82
N THR A 90 14.25 5.75 -29.24
CA THR A 90 12.91 5.55 -28.66
C THR A 90 12.03 4.78 -29.61
N PHE A 91 11.19 3.91 -29.08
CA PHE A 91 10.24 3.13 -29.85
C PHE A 91 8.82 3.66 -29.69
N ASP A 92 8.02 3.54 -30.74
CA ASP A 92 6.61 3.88 -30.70
C ASP A 92 5.81 2.80 -29.97
N GLY A 93 5.24 3.17 -28.84
CA GLY A 93 4.40 2.31 -28.00
C GLY A 93 2.91 2.53 -28.19
N THR A 94 2.46 3.15 -29.32
CA THR A 94 1.04 3.38 -29.61
C THR A 94 0.26 2.07 -29.63
N ALA A 95 -0.90 2.07 -28.99
CA ALA A 95 -1.78 0.90 -28.95
C ALA A 95 -2.21 0.46 -30.36
N PHE A 96 -2.34 -0.86 -30.54
CA PHE A 96 -2.72 -1.51 -31.81
C PHE A 96 -1.76 -1.27 -32.98
N ASN A 97 -0.56 -0.75 -32.74
CA ASN A 97 0.50 -0.68 -33.72
C ASN A 97 1.23 -2.03 -33.80
N ASN A 98 1.24 -2.65 -34.98
CA ASN A 98 1.88 -3.94 -35.19
C ASN A 98 3.42 -3.78 -35.26
N GLN A 99 4.07 -3.93 -34.11
CA GLN A 99 5.53 -4.01 -34.06
C GLN A 99 6.00 -5.37 -34.60
N ASN A 100 6.96 -5.33 -35.51
CA ASN A 100 7.55 -6.57 -36.05
C ASN A 100 8.56 -7.16 -35.05
N THR A 101 8.09 -8.00 -34.16
CA THR A 101 8.91 -8.64 -33.10
C THR A 101 10.06 -9.47 -33.68
N ARG A 102 9.92 -10.08 -34.85
CA ARG A 102 11.00 -10.85 -35.50
C ARG A 102 12.18 -9.96 -35.87
N LYS A 103 11.92 -8.76 -36.41
CA LYS A 103 12.99 -7.81 -36.72
C LYS A 103 13.71 -7.38 -35.46
N ILE A 104 12.99 -7.16 -34.37
CA ILE A 104 13.54 -6.75 -33.07
C ILE A 104 14.46 -7.86 -32.51
N PHE A 105 14.01 -9.12 -32.54
CA PHE A 105 14.81 -10.23 -32.07
C PHE A 105 16.10 -10.43 -32.89
N ASN A 106 16.04 -10.25 -34.21
CA ASN A 106 17.25 -10.28 -35.05
C ASN A 106 18.25 -9.17 -34.72
N ILE A 107 17.78 -7.99 -34.36
CA ILE A 107 18.66 -6.88 -33.95
C ILE A 107 19.31 -7.22 -32.60
N LEU A 108 18.57 -7.78 -31.65
CA LEU A 108 19.10 -8.20 -30.35
C LEU A 108 20.20 -9.26 -30.48
N ASP A 109 19.96 -10.27 -31.30
CA ASP A 109 20.95 -11.33 -31.54
C ASP A 109 22.24 -10.76 -32.19
N ASN A 110 22.15 -9.77 -33.09
CA ASN A 110 23.29 -9.09 -33.67
C ASN A 110 24.07 -8.23 -32.66
N ASP A 111 23.43 -7.80 -31.60
CA ASP A 111 23.98 -6.93 -30.56
C ASP A 111 24.56 -7.67 -29.35
N ASP A 112 24.71 -9.00 -29.43
CA ASP A 112 25.11 -9.86 -28.30
C ASP A 112 24.17 -9.76 -27.09
N LEU A 113 22.92 -9.33 -27.33
CA LEU A 113 21.86 -9.36 -26.32
C LEU A 113 20.98 -10.58 -26.55
N HIS A 114 20.69 -11.30 -25.49
CA HIS A 114 19.81 -12.44 -25.63
C HIS A 114 18.40 -11.99 -26.07
N LYS A 115 17.84 -12.62 -27.10
CA LYS A 115 16.57 -12.26 -27.74
C LYS A 115 15.37 -12.15 -26.79
N TYR A 116 15.43 -12.88 -25.68
CA TYR A 116 14.39 -12.85 -24.64
C TYR A 116 14.74 -11.94 -23.46
N SER A 117 15.82 -11.14 -23.56
CA SER A 117 16.26 -10.22 -22.52
C SER A 117 16.59 -10.88 -21.17
N ASP A 118 16.95 -12.17 -21.20
CA ASP A 118 17.40 -12.90 -20.02
C ASP A 118 18.91 -12.75 -19.84
N GLU A 119 19.32 -12.65 -18.59
CA GLU A 119 20.71 -12.50 -18.18
C GLU A 119 21.03 -13.42 -17.00
N ILE A 120 22.31 -13.70 -16.85
CA ILE A 120 22.86 -14.36 -15.67
C ILE A 120 23.12 -13.29 -14.62
N LEU A 121 22.57 -13.47 -13.43
CA LEU A 121 22.79 -12.58 -12.30
C LEU A 121 23.63 -13.25 -11.21
N TYR A 122 24.29 -12.43 -10.43
CA TYR A 122 25.06 -12.82 -9.24
C TYR A 122 24.34 -12.37 -7.99
N ASN A 123 24.39 -13.19 -6.93
CA ASN A 123 23.79 -12.88 -5.65
C ASN A 123 24.59 -11.74 -4.96
N GLY A 124 23.93 -10.65 -4.58
CA GLY A 124 24.58 -9.52 -3.94
C GLY A 124 25.19 -9.83 -2.58
N LEU A 125 24.62 -10.77 -1.83
CA LEU A 125 25.11 -11.18 -0.50
C LEU A 125 26.31 -12.11 -0.56
N THR A 126 26.26 -13.12 -1.46
CA THR A 126 27.30 -14.18 -1.51
C THR A 126 28.29 -13.99 -2.66
N GLY A 127 27.95 -13.20 -3.65
CA GLY A 127 28.73 -13.07 -4.88
C GLY A 127 28.65 -14.29 -5.82
N GLU A 128 27.89 -15.33 -5.46
CA GLU A 128 27.76 -16.53 -6.25
C GLU A 128 26.84 -16.31 -7.46
N GLN A 129 27.15 -16.95 -8.56
CA GLN A 129 26.29 -16.96 -9.75
C GLN A 129 24.96 -17.66 -9.46
N ILE A 130 23.86 -17.02 -9.78
CA ILE A 130 22.54 -17.65 -9.70
C ILE A 130 22.39 -18.63 -10.87
N PRO A 131 22.12 -19.93 -10.63
CA PRO A 131 22.11 -20.96 -11.66
C PRO A 131 20.83 -20.95 -12.52
N CYS A 132 20.43 -19.75 -12.99
CA CYS A 132 19.30 -19.59 -13.89
C CYS A 132 19.43 -18.30 -14.71
N HIS A 133 18.74 -18.29 -15.86
CA HIS A 133 18.57 -17.09 -16.66
C HIS A 133 17.41 -16.27 -16.10
N ILE A 134 17.64 -14.99 -15.83
CA ILE A 134 16.66 -14.10 -15.24
C ILE A 134 16.27 -13.03 -16.26
N PHE A 135 14.97 -12.88 -16.50
CA PHE A 135 14.44 -11.81 -17.32
C PHE A 135 14.75 -10.46 -16.68
N PHE A 136 15.54 -9.64 -17.37
CA PHE A 136 16.10 -8.42 -16.81
C PHE A 136 16.13 -7.30 -17.85
N GLY A 137 15.62 -6.13 -17.51
CA GLY A 137 15.66 -4.96 -18.36
C GLY A 137 14.81 -3.81 -17.84
N PRO A 138 14.92 -2.63 -18.45
CA PRO A 138 14.20 -1.45 -18.02
C PRO A 138 12.72 -1.51 -18.38
N THR A 139 11.87 -1.14 -17.43
CA THR A 139 10.41 -1.02 -17.59
C THR A 139 9.94 0.23 -16.86
N TYR A 140 8.97 0.95 -17.41
CA TYR A 140 8.43 2.13 -16.78
C TYR A 140 7.53 1.78 -15.61
N TYR A 141 7.89 2.20 -14.40
CA TYR A 141 7.12 2.05 -13.18
C TYR A 141 6.77 3.40 -12.57
N TYR A 142 5.61 3.49 -11.93
CA TYR A 142 5.20 4.68 -11.20
C TYR A 142 4.54 4.32 -9.87
N ARG A 143 4.68 5.21 -8.90
CA ARG A 143 4.07 5.10 -7.59
C ARG A 143 2.64 5.60 -7.65
N LEU A 144 1.71 4.80 -7.14
CA LEU A 144 0.30 5.18 -7.05
C LEU A 144 0.07 6.04 -5.79
N LYS A 145 -1.00 6.84 -5.81
CA LYS A 145 -1.40 7.70 -4.68
C LYS A 145 -1.82 6.94 -3.42
N HIS A 146 -1.92 5.62 -3.49
CA HIS A 146 -2.27 4.76 -2.36
C HIS A 146 -1.03 4.40 -1.56
N MET A 147 -0.62 5.29 -0.68
CA MET A 147 0.56 5.13 0.18
C MET A 147 0.14 4.63 1.56
N VAL A 148 0.98 3.79 2.17
CA VAL A 148 0.70 3.20 3.48
C VAL A 148 0.57 4.27 4.57
N SER A 149 1.40 5.31 4.53
CA SER A 149 1.38 6.42 5.48
C SER A 149 0.03 7.14 5.55
N ASP A 150 -0.71 7.16 4.43
CA ASP A 150 -2.04 7.77 4.35
C ASP A 150 -3.16 6.85 4.82
N LYS A 151 -2.89 5.55 4.97
CA LYS A 151 -3.89 4.51 5.31
C LYS A 151 -3.73 3.94 6.71
N VAL A 152 -2.55 4.05 7.30
CA VAL A 152 -2.30 3.61 8.68
C VAL A 152 -3.27 4.29 9.62
N ASN A 153 -3.98 3.49 10.40
CA ASN A 153 -4.90 3.95 11.42
C ASN A 153 -4.60 3.27 12.75
N TYR A 154 -4.48 4.06 13.80
CA TYR A 154 -4.31 3.58 15.18
C TYR A 154 -5.02 4.53 16.12
N ARG A 155 -5.42 4.02 17.27
CA ARG A 155 -6.09 4.80 18.32
C ARG A 155 -5.76 4.20 19.68
N THR A 156 -5.49 5.06 20.64
CA THR A 156 -5.47 4.73 22.06
C THR A 156 -6.76 5.25 22.71
N THR A 157 -6.80 6.54 23.03
CA THR A 157 -7.98 7.27 23.50
C THR A 157 -8.29 8.37 22.50
N GLY A 158 -9.56 8.77 22.38
CA GLY A 158 -9.94 9.79 21.42
C GLY A 158 -11.45 10.14 21.49
N PRO A 159 -11.96 10.88 20.51
CA PRO A 159 -13.33 11.34 20.51
C PRO A 159 -14.33 10.18 20.45
N ILE A 160 -15.45 10.35 21.16
CA ILE A 160 -16.58 9.42 21.18
C ILE A 160 -17.82 10.09 20.61
N THR A 161 -18.75 9.30 20.07
CA THR A 161 -20.03 9.82 19.59
C THR A 161 -20.94 10.15 20.78
N ALA A 162 -21.61 11.28 20.73
CA ALA A 162 -22.48 11.73 21.83
C ALA A 162 -23.66 10.77 22.05
N THR A 163 -24.21 10.18 20.97
CA THR A 163 -25.39 9.34 21.01
C THR A 163 -25.11 7.93 21.53
N THR A 164 -24.11 7.25 20.94
CA THR A 164 -23.84 5.85 21.24
C THR A 164 -22.75 5.64 22.28
N LYS A 165 -22.02 6.72 22.65
CA LYS A 165 -20.84 6.65 23.52
C LYS A 165 -19.70 5.75 23.01
N GLN A 166 -19.80 5.31 21.76
CA GLN A 166 -18.78 4.50 21.11
C GLN A 166 -17.70 5.39 20.44
N PRO A 167 -16.48 4.86 20.20
CA PRO A 167 -15.47 5.56 19.42
C PRO A 167 -16.00 6.01 18.07
N THR A 168 -15.62 7.21 17.64
CA THR A 168 -15.96 7.73 16.31
C THR A 168 -15.43 6.81 15.21
N LYS A 169 -16.02 6.85 14.02
CA LYS A 169 -15.57 6.09 12.86
C LYS A 169 -14.66 6.96 11.97
N GLY A 170 -13.69 6.30 11.35
CA GLY A 170 -12.82 6.91 10.34
C GLY A 170 -11.53 7.50 10.91
N ARG A 171 -10.45 7.31 10.15
CA ARG A 171 -9.10 7.80 10.47
C ARG A 171 -9.04 9.31 10.69
N ALA A 172 -9.71 10.06 9.81
CA ALA A 172 -9.72 11.54 9.86
C ALA A 172 -10.29 12.10 11.17
N ASN A 173 -11.18 11.35 11.81
CA ASN A 173 -11.84 11.73 13.05
C ASN A 173 -11.14 11.15 14.30
N GLY A 174 -9.93 10.62 14.17
CA GLY A 174 -9.27 9.89 15.27
C GLY A 174 -10.08 8.68 15.74
N GLY A 175 -10.78 8.03 14.83
CA GLY A 175 -11.71 6.97 15.12
C GLY A 175 -11.07 5.62 15.46
N GLY A 176 -11.87 4.74 16.04
CA GLY A 176 -11.48 3.36 16.38
C GLY A 176 -11.58 2.39 15.20
N LEU A 177 -10.99 1.23 15.38
CA LEU A 177 -11.14 0.09 14.49
C LEU A 177 -12.37 -0.73 14.90
N ARG A 178 -13.08 -1.25 13.90
CA ARG A 178 -14.24 -2.11 14.16
C ARG A 178 -13.81 -3.54 14.42
N VAL A 179 -14.22 -4.07 15.55
CA VAL A 179 -14.22 -5.51 15.84
C VAL A 179 -15.60 -6.04 15.45
N GLY A 180 -15.68 -6.72 14.31
CA GLY A 180 -16.93 -7.28 13.81
C GLY A 180 -17.27 -8.65 14.42
N GLU A 181 -18.36 -9.26 13.96
CA GLU A 181 -18.80 -10.57 14.42
C GLU A 181 -17.78 -11.68 14.12
N MET A 182 -17.17 -11.64 12.94
CA MET A 182 -16.16 -12.64 12.54
C MET A 182 -14.90 -12.56 13.41
N GLU A 183 -14.43 -11.36 13.70
CA GLU A 183 -13.29 -11.11 14.60
C GLU A 183 -13.61 -11.56 16.03
N THR A 184 -14.83 -11.30 16.51
CA THR A 184 -15.30 -11.75 17.82
C THR A 184 -15.30 -13.27 17.90
N ASN A 185 -15.81 -13.96 16.87
CA ASN A 185 -15.84 -15.42 16.81
C ASN A 185 -14.42 -16.01 16.82
N ALA A 186 -13.49 -15.42 16.11
CA ALA A 186 -12.09 -15.83 16.12
C ALA A 186 -11.45 -15.68 17.52
N ILE A 187 -11.71 -14.57 18.20
CA ILE A 187 -11.21 -14.32 19.57
C ILE A 187 -11.82 -15.29 20.57
N LEU A 188 -13.12 -15.58 20.43
CA LEU A 188 -13.82 -16.60 21.24
C LEU A 188 -13.24 -18.00 21.03
N GLY A 189 -12.96 -18.36 19.76
CA GLY A 189 -12.33 -19.63 19.42
C GLY A 189 -10.95 -19.83 20.09
N HIS A 190 -10.24 -18.76 20.36
CA HIS A 190 -8.99 -18.75 21.12
C HIS A 190 -9.17 -18.70 22.65
N GLY A 191 -10.40 -18.64 23.14
CA GLY A 191 -10.70 -18.61 24.58
C GLY A 191 -10.36 -17.29 25.30
N LEU A 192 -10.21 -16.18 24.58
CA LEU A 192 -9.79 -14.88 25.10
C LEU A 192 -10.98 -14.05 25.66
N GLY A 193 -11.78 -14.62 26.57
CA GLY A 193 -12.96 -13.94 27.13
C GLY A 193 -12.66 -12.61 27.83
N SER A 194 -11.55 -12.51 28.55
CA SER A 194 -11.13 -11.27 29.22
C SER A 194 -10.83 -10.15 28.22
N PHE A 195 -10.19 -10.46 27.09
CA PHE A 195 -9.92 -9.51 26.02
C PHE A 195 -11.21 -9.00 25.36
N ILE A 196 -12.19 -9.89 25.16
CA ILE A 196 -13.50 -9.49 24.61
C ILE A 196 -14.20 -8.53 25.57
N LYS A 197 -14.24 -8.86 26.87
CA LYS A 197 -14.81 -7.98 27.88
C LYS A 197 -14.15 -6.59 27.86
N GLU A 198 -12.84 -6.53 27.87
CA GLU A 198 -12.11 -5.25 27.78
C GLU A 198 -12.44 -4.51 26.49
N SER A 199 -12.42 -5.17 25.36
CA SER A 199 -12.64 -4.54 24.04
C SER A 199 -14.07 -4.04 23.86
N MET A 200 -15.08 -4.78 24.34
CA MET A 200 -16.48 -4.45 24.17
C MET A 200 -17.00 -3.48 25.24
N MET A 201 -16.40 -3.46 26.42
CA MET A 201 -16.82 -2.61 27.52
C MET A 201 -15.86 -1.44 27.76
N GLU A 202 -14.65 -1.70 28.27
CA GLU A 202 -13.73 -0.65 28.73
C GLU A 202 -13.25 0.25 27.59
N ARG A 203 -13.01 -0.31 26.41
CA ARG A 203 -12.56 0.44 25.22
C ARG A 203 -13.69 0.97 24.35
N SER A 204 -14.95 0.63 24.64
CA SER A 204 -16.08 1.00 23.83
C SER A 204 -17.09 1.84 24.62
N ASP A 205 -18.23 1.27 24.99
CA ASP A 205 -19.39 1.97 25.47
C ASP A 205 -19.84 1.51 26.87
N LYS A 206 -18.91 1.10 27.73
CA LYS A 206 -19.21 0.76 29.11
C LYS A 206 -19.97 1.91 29.78
N TYR A 207 -21.13 1.59 30.29
CA TYR A 207 -21.98 2.52 30.99
C TYR A 207 -22.59 1.87 32.24
N GLY A 208 -22.58 2.61 33.35
CA GLY A 208 -23.25 2.20 34.60
C GLY A 208 -24.55 2.98 34.75
N TYR A 209 -25.59 2.30 35.20
CA TYR A 209 -26.82 2.94 35.63
C TYR A 209 -27.25 2.36 36.96
N SER A 210 -28.00 3.14 37.72
CA SER A 210 -28.52 2.77 39.02
C SER A 210 -30.04 2.60 38.94
N ILE A 211 -30.55 1.66 39.69
CA ILE A 211 -32.01 1.43 39.83
C ILE A 211 -32.35 1.81 41.27
N GLU A 212 -33.32 2.66 41.43
CA GLU A 212 -33.86 3.02 42.73
C GLU A 212 -34.71 1.87 43.25
N ASN A 213 -34.38 1.33 44.41
CA ASN A 213 -35.04 0.15 44.98
C ASN A 213 -36.49 0.40 45.36
N LYS A 214 -36.87 1.66 45.70
CA LYS A 214 -38.18 1.99 46.20
C LYS A 214 -39.24 2.11 45.10
N TYR A 215 -38.88 2.67 43.96
CA TYR A 215 -39.81 2.93 42.86
C TYR A 215 -39.45 2.20 41.55
N GLY A 216 -38.32 1.53 41.51
CA GLY A 216 -37.84 0.84 40.30
C GLY A 216 -37.47 1.76 39.14
N THR A 217 -37.25 3.05 39.42
CA THR A 217 -36.92 4.04 38.41
C THR A 217 -35.45 3.96 38.05
N LEU A 218 -35.13 4.14 36.76
CA LEU A 218 -33.77 4.17 36.25
C LEU A 218 -33.22 5.57 36.49
N ALA A 219 -32.12 5.70 37.25
CA ALA A 219 -31.37 6.90 37.39
C ALA A 219 -30.13 6.89 36.54
N MET A 220 -29.96 7.88 35.67
CA MET A 220 -28.79 8.11 34.85
C MET A 220 -27.92 9.18 35.54
N GLY A 221 -26.78 8.77 36.10
CA GLY A 221 -25.83 9.69 36.74
C GLY A 221 -24.73 8.94 37.47
N ASP A 222 -23.76 9.68 37.99
CA ASP A 222 -22.69 9.12 38.81
C ASP A 222 -23.27 8.42 40.05
N THR A 223 -22.88 7.19 40.26
CA THR A 223 -23.33 6.30 41.33
C THR A 223 -23.08 6.87 42.74
N CYS A 224 -22.27 7.91 42.87
CA CYS A 224 -22.01 8.60 44.14
C CYS A 224 -23.19 9.38 44.70
N LEU A 225 -24.17 9.77 43.90
CA LEU A 225 -25.30 10.62 44.35
C LEU A 225 -26.53 9.82 44.87
N LEU A 226 -26.50 8.48 44.71
CA LEU A 226 -27.66 7.65 45.10
C LEU A 226 -27.54 6.98 46.47
N TYR A 227 -26.38 7.10 47.13
CA TYR A 227 -26.19 6.60 48.49
C TYR A 227 -26.68 7.53 49.60
N THR A 228 -27.18 8.72 49.24
CA THR A 228 -27.63 9.71 50.24
C THR A 228 -29.15 9.72 50.47
N SER A 229 -29.90 8.81 49.85
CA SER A 229 -31.36 8.74 50.02
C SER A 229 -31.86 7.68 51.00
N ASP A 230 -30.98 7.02 51.74
CA ASP A 230 -31.33 6.19 52.89
C ASP A 230 -31.26 7.01 54.18
N ALA A 231 -32.15 7.98 54.30
CA ALA A 231 -32.46 8.61 55.59
C ALA A 231 -33.96 8.67 55.76
#